data_240aa54fb974693033e95fd9ba0bbaca
#
_entry.id   240aa54fb974693033e95fd9ba0bbaca
#
_cell.length_a   1.000
_cell.length_b   1.000
_cell.length_c   1.000
_cell.angle_alpha   90.00
_cell.angle_beta   90.00
_cell.angle_gamma   90.00
#
_symmetry.space_group_name_H-M   'P 1'
#
loop_
_entity.id
_entity.type
_entity.pdbx_description
1 polymer ?
#
loop_
_entity_poly.entity_id
_entity_poly.type
_entity_poly.pdbx_seq_one_letter_code
_entity_poly.pdbx_strand_id
1 'polypeptide(L)'
;MSLTPRTQRKLLWSLGLLVVLVVAGGGFTWYKFFREEPEPAWANEGERFKYGSIGAEATRGIPYYIWLVLPRIFPEYVPGPGGYKAFGVVWEPGHEMPVGFTKRTIGFPRVANNCAICHTGTWRSREDENPHIVIAAPSHTTNVQAL
;
A
#
# COMPACT_ATOMS: atom_id res chain seq x y z
N MET A 1 -8.89 44.79 -35.27
CA MET A 1 -8.53 43.79 -36.30
C MET A 1 -9.53 42.65 -36.15
N SER A 2 -10.57 42.57 -37.01
CA SER A 2 -11.60 41.55 -36.92
C SER A 2 -11.14 40.29 -37.67
N LEU A 3 -11.17 39.15 -36.97
CA LEU A 3 -10.83 37.87 -37.59
C LEU A 3 -11.88 37.49 -38.64
N THR A 4 -11.43 36.86 -39.74
CA THR A 4 -12.37 36.36 -40.76
C THR A 4 -13.24 35.23 -40.18
N PRO A 5 -14.49 35.04 -40.68
CA PRO A 5 -15.39 33.99 -40.16
C PRO A 5 -14.80 32.58 -40.21
N ARG A 6 -13.96 32.29 -41.21
CA ARG A 6 -13.23 31.01 -41.34
C ARG A 6 -12.18 30.82 -40.23
N THR A 7 -11.48 31.90 -39.89
CA THR A 7 -10.45 31.88 -38.81
C THR A 7 -11.11 31.71 -37.46
N GLN A 8 -12.22 32.40 -37.19
CA GLN A 8 -13.02 32.23 -35.97
C GLN A 8 -13.51 30.79 -35.80
N ARG A 9 -14.05 30.18 -36.86
CA ARG A 9 -14.52 28.79 -36.81
C ARG A 9 -13.36 27.82 -36.53
N LYS A 10 -12.19 27.97 -37.16
CA LYS A 10 -11.01 27.15 -36.87
C LYS A 10 -10.55 27.31 -35.43
N LEU A 11 -10.53 28.52 -34.92
CA LEU A 11 -10.16 28.82 -33.52
C LEU A 11 -11.12 28.17 -32.52
N LEU A 12 -12.44 28.23 -32.78
CA LEU A 12 -13.45 27.58 -31.94
C LEU A 12 -13.28 26.06 -31.93
N TRP A 13 -13.03 25.45 -33.09
CA TRP A 13 -12.79 24.01 -33.19
C TRP A 13 -11.49 23.59 -32.48
N SER A 14 -10.39 24.36 -32.62
CA SER A 14 -9.13 24.06 -31.93
C SER A 14 -9.26 24.23 -30.43
N LEU A 15 -10.00 25.25 -29.97
CA LEU A 15 -10.28 25.45 -28.55
C LEU A 15 -11.12 24.31 -27.99
N GLY A 16 -12.18 23.90 -28.72
CA GLY A 16 -13.02 22.76 -28.34
C GLY A 16 -12.22 21.47 -28.24
N LEU A 17 -11.35 21.19 -29.21
CA LEU A 17 -10.47 20.03 -29.16
C LEU A 17 -9.50 20.07 -27.98
N LEU A 18 -8.92 21.24 -27.68
CA LEU A 18 -8.03 21.44 -26.54
C LEU A 18 -8.75 21.14 -25.23
N VAL A 19 -9.97 21.67 -25.07
CA VAL A 19 -10.79 21.41 -23.86
C VAL A 19 -11.07 19.91 -23.71
N VAL A 20 -11.44 19.23 -24.78
CA VAL A 20 -11.68 17.77 -24.75
C VAL A 20 -10.43 17.02 -24.33
N LEU A 21 -9.25 17.38 -24.88
CA LEU A 21 -7.98 16.74 -24.51
C LEU A 21 -7.60 16.99 -23.04
N VAL A 22 -7.82 18.21 -22.53
CA VAL A 22 -7.55 18.54 -21.13
C VAL A 22 -8.47 17.76 -20.19
N VAL A 23 -9.76 17.69 -20.51
CA VAL A 23 -10.74 16.96 -19.70
C VAL A 23 -10.46 15.45 -19.74
N ALA A 24 -10.19 14.89 -20.91
CA ALA A 24 -9.87 13.48 -21.06
C ALA A 24 -8.54 13.12 -20.35
N GLY A 25 -7.51 13.95 -20.54
CA GLY A 25 -6.21 13.77 -19.89
C GLY A 25 -6.31 13.90 -18.36
N GLY A 26 -7.01 14.92 -17.88
CA GLY A 26 -7.27 15.12 -16.46
C GLY A 26 -8.06 13.97 -15.84
N GLY A 27 -9.14 13.54 -16.50
CA GLY A 27 -9.94 12.39 -16.07
C GLY A 27 -9.14 11.08 -16.05
N PHE A 28 -8.33 10.84 -17.07
CA PHE A 28 -7.45 9.67 -17.11
C PHE A 28 -6.39 9.70 -15.99
N THR A 29 -5.77 10.85 -15.75
CA THR A 29 -4.79 11.04 -14.68
C THR A 29 -5.42 10.81 -13.32
N TRP A 30 -6.58 11.41 -13.09
CA TRP A 30 -7.33 11.20 -11.85
C TRP A 30 -7.67 9.72 -11.65
N TYR A 31 -8.20 9.05 -12.65
CA TYR A 31 -8.53 7.63 -12.61
C TYR A 31 -7.30 6.76 -12.29
N LYS A 32 -6.15 7.05 -12.90
CA LYS A 32 -4.93 6.26 -12.71
C LYS A 32 -4.25 6.47 -11.35
N PHE A 33 -4.31 7.68 -10.78
CA PHE A 33 -3.53 8.02 -9.59
C PHE A 33 -4.37 8.15 -8.31
N PHE A 34 -5.67 8.33 -8.42
CA PHE A 34 -6.53 8.58 -7.26
C PHE A 34 -7.67 7.58 -7.09
N ARG A 35 -7.89 6.68 -8.05
CA ARG A 35 -8.91 5.66 -7.87
C ARG A 35 -8.51 4.71 -6.74
N GLU A 36 -9.40 4.57 -5.76
CA GLU A 36 -9.27 3.59 -4.70
C GLU A 36 -9.97 2.29 -5.08
N GLU A 37 -9.30 1.18 -4.89
CA GLU A 37 -9.94 -0.13 -4.94
C GLU A 37 -10.62 -0.43 -3.61
N PRO A 38 -11.81 -1.07 -3.65
CA PRO A 38 -12.48 -1.49 -2.42
C PRO A 38 -11.59 -2.46 -1.63
N GLU A 39 -11.76 -2.44 -0.31
CA GLU A 39 -11.09 -3.40 0.55
C GLU A 39 -11.57 -4.83 0.21
N PRO A 40 -10.67 -5.83 0.16
CA PRO A 40 -11.06 -7.20 -0.10
C PRO A 40 -11.99 -7.73 1.01
N ALA A 41 -12.85 -8.68 0.66
CA ALA A 41 -13.64 -9.39 1.67
C ALA A 41 -12.71 -10.26 2.53
N TRP A 42 -12.77 -10.08 3.84
CA TRP A 42 -11.98 -10.85 4.79
C TRP A 42 -12.74 -12.13 5.22
N ALA A 43 -12.01 -13.20 5.42
CA ALA A 43 -12.59 -14.49 5.85
C ALA A 43 -13.22 -14.38 7.27
N ASN A 44 -12.61 -13.58 8.14
CA ASN A 44 -13.08 -13.31 9.50
C ASN A 44 -12.45 -12.03 10.05
N GLU A 45 -12.90 -11.57 11.22
CA GLU A 45 -12.39 -10.36 11.88
C GLU A 45 -10.90 -10.47 12.27
N GLY A 46 -10.39 -11.67 12.54
CA GLY A 46 -8.97 -11.89 12.82
C GLY A 46 -8.09 -11.62 11.61
N GLU A 47 -8.51 -12.04 10.41
CA GLU A 47 -7.82 -11.72 9.17
C GLU A 47 -7.87 -10.22 8.88
N ARG A 48 -9.03 -9.61 9.08
CA ARG A 48 -9.19 -8.17 8.96
C ARG A 48 -8.31 -7.40 9.93
N PHE A 49 -8.18 -7.86 11.19
CA PHE A 49 -7.28 -7.24 12.15
C PHE A 49 -5.82 -7.33 11.72
N LYS A 50 -5.38 -8.51 11.23
CA LYS A 50 -3.99 -8.74 10.82
C LYS A 50 -3.57 -7.97 9.56
N TYR A 51 -4.48 -7.88 8.57
CA TYR A 51 -4.14 -7.42 7.21
C TYR A 51 -5.03 -6.30 6.68
N GLY A 52 -6.10 -5.94 7.39
CA GLY A 52 -7.06 -4.93 6.99
C GLY A 52 -6.51 -3.51 7.09
N SER A 53 -6.94 -2.66 6.19
CA SER A 53 -6.55 -1.25 6.13
C SER A 53 -7.22 -0.43 7.23
N ILE A 54 -6.44 0.49 7.81
CA ILE A 54 -6.95 1.57 8.67
C ILE A 54 -6.91 2.92 7.95
N GLY A 55 -6.70 2.92 6.62
CA GLY A 55 -6.64 4.13 5.79
C GLY A 55 -5.26 4.79 5.72
N ALA A 56 -4.22 4.21 6.33
CA ALA A 56 -2.88 4.78 6.36
C ALA A 56 -2.21 4.80 4.98
N GLU A 57 -2.60 3.93 4.07
CA GLU A 57 -2.05 3.83 2.71
C GLU A 57 -2.29 5.11 1.89
N ALA A 58 -3.39 5.83 2.15
CA ALA A 58 -3.72 7.06 1.43
C ALA A 58 -2.72 8.18 1.74
N THR A 59 -2.30 8.30 3.00
CA THR A 59 -1.51 9.43 3.49
C THR A 59 -0.03 9.10 3.72
N ARG A 60 0.28 7.85 4.09
CA ARG A 60 1.62 7.41 4.51
C ARG A 60 2.08 6.13 3.80
N GLY A 61 1.28 5.61 2.87
CA GLY A 61 1.58 4.37 2.17
C GLY A 61 2.80 4.49 1.29
N ILE A 62 3.72 3.55 1.45
CA ILE A 62 4.89 3.40 0.58
C ILE A 62 4.45 2.63 -0.68
N PRO A 63 4.85 3.03 -1.90
CA PRO A 63 4.61 2.23 -3.09
C PRO A 63 5.08 0.78 -2.88
N TYR A 64 4.19 -0.18 -3.15
CA TYR A 64 4.45 -1.61 -2.87
C TYR A 64 5.77 -2.12 -3.47
N TYR A 65 6.07 -1.75 -4.71
CA TYR A 65 7.29 -2.20 -5.36
C TYR A 65 8.56 -1.58 -4.76
N ILE A 66 8.47 -0.37 -4.23
CA ILE A 66 9.57 0.25 -3.46
C ILE A 66 9.72 -0.52 -2.15
N TRP A 67 8.64 -0.72 -1.40
CA TRP A 67 8.65 -1.49 -0.16
C TRP A 67 9.29 -2.88 -0.35
N LEU A 68 8.93 -3.58 -1.44
CA LEU A 68 9.43 -4.92 -1.74
C LEU A 68 10.96 -4.98 -1.93
N VAL A 69 11.55 -3.94 -2.51
CA VAL A 69 13.00 -3.92 -2.84
C VAL A 69 13.86 -3.23 -1.80
N LEU A 70 13.27 -2.43 -0.89
CA LEU A 70 14.02 -1.68 0.14
C LEU A 70 15.04 -2.52 0.90
N PRO A 71 14.73 -3.71 1.44
CA PRO A 71 15.71 -4.50 2.18
C PRO A 71 16.85 -5.03 1.32
N ARG A 72 16.71 -5.04 0.01
CA ARG A 72 17.75 -5.48 -0.95
C ARG A 72 18.65 -4.34 -1.38
N ILE A 73 18.07 -3.12 -1.49
CA ILE A 73 18.83 -1.93 -1.91
C ILE A 73 19.61 -1.33 -0.73
N PHE A 74 19.05 -1.44 0.47
CA PHE A 74 19.60 -0.87 1.69
C PHE A 74 19.81 -1.94 2.77
N PRO A 75 20.64 -2.96 2.51
CA PRO A 75 20.85 -4.06 3.46
C PRO A 75 21.48 -3.60 4.78
N GLU A 76 22.21 -2.48 4.78
CA GLU A 76 22.85 -1.88 5.96
C GLU A 76 21.85 -1.37 7.02
N TYR A 77 20.60 -1.12 6.63
CA TYR A 77 19.54 -0.72 7.56
C TYR A 77 18.71 -1.91 8.05
N VAL A 78 18.98 -3.12 7.57
CA VAL A 78 18.28 -4.33 7.98
C VAL A 78 19.07 -5.00 9.09
N PRO A 79 18.48 -5.33 10.26
CA PRO A 79 19.22 -5.85 11.41
C PRO A 79 19.83 -7.26 11.22
N GLY A 80 19.56 -7.90 10.09
CA GLY A 80 20.11 -9.22 9.79
C GLY A 80 19.58 -9.79 8.47
N PRO A 81 19.95 -11.01 8.11
CA PRO A 81 19.48 -11.66 6.91
C PRO A 81 17.98 -11.97 6.99
N GLY A 82 17.30 -11.98 5.82
CA GLY A 82 15.88 -12.30 5.71
C GLY A 82 14.96 -11.10 5.44
N GLY A 83 15.52 -9.93 5.18
CA GLY A 83 14.76 -8.72 4.84
C GLY A 83 13.84 -8.29 5.98
N TYR A 84 12.57 -8.04 5.69
CA TYR A 84 11.62 -7.60 6.72
C TYR A 84 11.47 -8.58 7.90
N LYS A 85 11.70 -9.87 7.71
CA LYS A 85 11.68 -10.85 8.81
C LYS A 85 12.74 -10.59 9.87
N ALA A 86 13.85 -9.96 9.50
CA ALA A 86 14.92 -9.60 10.44
C ALA A 86 14.47 -8.56 11.49
N PHE A 87 13.42 -7.78 11.22
CA PHE A 87 12.81 -6.89 12.20
C PHE A 87 11.87 -7.61 13.17
N GLY A 88 11.77 -8.94 13.08
CA GLY A 88 10.92 -9.75 13.95
C GLY A 88 9.43 -9.69 13.62
N VAL A 89 9.06 -9.17 12.43
CA VAL A 89 7.66 -9.18 11.98
C VAL A 89 7.17 -10.60 11.75
N VAL A 90 5.94 -10.87 12.14
CA VAL A 90 5.31 -12.17 12.00
C VAL A 90 4.82 -12.34 10.57
N TRP A 91 5.24 -13.44 9.92
CA TRP A 91 4.82 -13.73 8.55
C TRP A 91 4.20 -15.11 8.47
N GLU A 92 2.88 -15.16 8.20
CA GLU A 92 2.15 -16.42 8.04
C GLU A 92 2.46 -17.07 6.68
N PRO A 93 2.56 -18.39 6.62
CA PRO A 93 2.69 -19.10 5.35
C PRO A 93 1.53 -18.78 4.40
N GLY A 94 1.83 -18.54 3.13
CA GLY A 94 0.83 -18.26 2.10
C GLY A 94 0.33 -16.81 2.05
N HIS A 95 0.67 -15.96 3.01
CA HIS A 95 0.33 -14.54 2.97
C HIS A 95 1.39 -13.72 2.25
N GLU A 96 0.92 -12.80 1.41
CA GLU A 96 1.80 -11.89 0.67
C GLU A 96 2.45 -10.85 1.61
N MET A 97 1.69 -10.38 2.60
CA MET A 97 2.12 -9.36 3.55
C MET A 97 2.35 -9.97 4.94
N PRO A 98 3.31 -9.46 5.73
CA PRO A 98 3.43 -9.83 7.12
C PRO A 98 2.28 -9.24 7.96
N VAL A 99 2.01 -9.84 9.11
CA VAL A 99 1.02 -9.35 10.06
C VAL A 99 1.34 -7.92 10.48
N GLY A 100 0.34 -7.06 10.45
CA GLY A 100 0.51 -5.63 10.75
C GLY A 100 0.86 -4.77 9.54
N PHE A 101 0.98 -5.37 8.37
CA PHE A 101 1.14 -4.64 7.11
C PHE A 101 -0.09 -4.81 6.23
N THR A 102 -0.50 -3.75 5.62
CA THR A 102 -1.65 -3.69 4.73
C THR A 102 -1.21 -3.31 3.33
N LYS A 103 -1.87 -3.87 2.33
CA LYS A 103 -1.66 -3.50 0.93
C LYS A 103 -2.99 -3.08 0.32
N ARG A 104 -3.05 -1.84 -0.20
CA ARG A 104 -4.23 -1.30 -0.84
C ARG A 104 -3.86 -0.54 -2.10
N THR A 105 -4.70 -0.63 -3.14
CA THR A 105 -4.50 0.12 -4.37
C THR A 105 -5.23 1.46 -4.28
N ILE A 106 -4.44 2.53 -4.29
CA ILE A 106 -4.91 3.91 -4.44
C ILE A 106 -4.13 4.50 -5.61
N GLY A 107 -4.71 4.34 -6.82
CA GLY A 107 -4.03 4.59 -8.08
C GLY A 107 -2.97 3.52 -8.40
N PHE A 108 -2.12 3.20 -7.46
CA PHE A 108 -1.13 2.12 -7.50
C PHE A 108 -1.05 1.42 -6.13
N PRO A 109 -0.56 0.17 -6.07
CA PRO A 109 -0.44 -0.56 -4.81
C PRO A 109 0.46 0.16 -3.82
N ARG A 110 -0.02 0.38 -2.60
CA ARG A 110 0.68 1.00 -1.48
C ARG A 110 0.64 0.10 -0.27
N VAL A 111 1.68 0.14 0.53
CA VAL A 111 1.83 -0.60 1.78
C VAL A 111 1.88 0.38 2.93
N ALA A 112 1.14 0.08 3.98
CA ALA A 112 1.18 0.80 5.24
C ALA A 112 1.11 -0.16 6.43
N ASN A 113 1.25 0.35 7.63
CA ASN A 113 1.11 -0.42 8.86
C ASN A 113 -0.29 -0.23 9.45
N ASN A 114 -0.79 -1.27 10.10
CA ASN A 114 -1.99 -1.22 10.92
C ASN A 114 -1.70 -1.52 12.39
N CYS A 115 -2.74 -1.59 13.22
CA CYS A 115 -2.58 -1.80 14.66
C CYS A 115 -1.94 -3.15 15.01
N ALA A 116 -2.07 -4.17 14.16
CA ALA A 116 -1.58 -5.51 14.44
C ALA A 116 -0.05 -5.60 14.51
N ILE A 117 0.70 -4.65 13.94
CA ILE A 117 2.16 -4.64 14.05
C ILE A 117 2.64 -4.54 15.51
N CYS A 118 1.90 -3.80 16.34
CA CYS A 118 2.18 -3.65 17.77
C CYS A 118 1.29 -4.53 18.64
N HIS A 119 0.12 -4.94 18.13
CA HIS A 119 -0.90 -5.65 18.89
C HIS A 119 -1.10 -7.10 18.43
N THR A 120 -0.01 -7.78 18.04
CA THR A 120 -0.01 -9.20 17.74
C THR A 120 1.17 -9.86 18.43
N GLY A 121 0.87 -10.73 19.37
CA GLY A 121 1.85 -11.59 20.03
C GLY A 121 1.93 -12.96 19.34
N THR A 122 2.97 -13.71 19.67
CA THR A 122 3.13 -15.09 19.21
C THR A 122 3.61 -15.99 20.34
N TRP A 123 3.28 -17.27 20.26
CA TRP A 123 3.86 -18.27 21.15
C TRP A 123 4.12 -19.55 20.38
N ARG A 124 5.03 -20.40 20.86
CA ARG A 124 5.37 -21.72 20.33
C ARG A 124 5.49 -22.71 21.46
N SER A 125 5.05 -23.95 21.22
CA SER A 125 5.28 -25.04 22.14
C SER A 125 6.69 -25.63 21.95
N ARG A 126 7.26 -25.51 20.71
CA ARG A 126 8.61 -25.96 20.35
C ARG A 126 9.26 -24.94 19.40
N GLU A 127 10.58 -24.91 19.35
CA GLU A 127 11.33 -23.99 18.48
C GLU A 127 11.12 -24.22 16.98
N ASP A 128 10.90 -25.47 16.58
CA ASP A 128 10.66 -25.89 15.19
C ASP A 128 9.21 -25.70 14.73
N GLU A 129 8.30 -25.35 15.63
CA GLU A 129 6.88 -25.12 15.33
C GLU A 129 6.66 -23.72 14.74
N ASN A 130 5.70 -23.64 13.79
CA ASN A 130 5.20 -22.33 13.35
C ASN A 130 4.55 -21.59 14.52
N PRO A 131 4.81 -20.29 14.67
CA PRO A 131 4.26 -19.53 15.79
C PRO A 131 2.74 -19.47 15.72
N HIS A 132 2.08 -19.77 16.85
CA HIS A 132 0.68 -19.46 17.05
C HIS A 132 0.52 -17.95 17.23
N ILE A 133 -0.37 -17.36 16.46
CA ILE A 133 -0.62 -15.93 16.48
C ILE A 133 -1.75 -15.60 17.44
N VAL A 134 -1.48 -14.66 18.33
CA VAL A 134 -2.45 -14.14 19.30
C VAL A 134 -2.74 -12.69 18.95
N ILE A 135 -3.91 -12.44 18.37
CA ILE A 135 -4.39 -11.09 18.05
C ILE A 135 -4.75 -10.32 19.33
N ALA A 136 -4.64 -9.00 19.26
CA ALA A 136 -4.88 -8.09 20.39
C ALA A 136 -3.95 -8.32 21.60
N ALA A 137 -2.83 -9.03 21.42
CA ALA A 137 -1.77 -9.20 22.41
C ALA A 137 -0.59 -8.25 22.11
N PRO A 138 0.18 -7.79 23.12
CA PRO A 138 1.35 -6.96 22.84
C PRO A 138 2.38 -7.72 22.02
N SER A 139 2.93 -7.07 20.99
CA SER A 139 4.03 -7.61 20.22
C SER A 139 5.30 -7.65 21.06
N HIS A 140 6.01 -8.76 21.04
CA HIS A 140 7.28 -8.96 21.75
C HIS A 140 8.42 -9.35 20.82
N THR A 141 8.13 -9.55 19.53
CA THR A 141 9.11 -9.96 18.53
C THR A 141 9.48 -8.83 17.57
N THR A 142 8.54 -7.93 17.27
CA THR A 142 8.71 -6.89 16.27
C THR A 142 9.45 -5.69 16.84
N ASN A 143 10.61 -5.36 16.24
CA ASN A 143 11.34 -4.13 16.55
C ASN A 143 10.79 -2.97 15.69
N VAL A 144 9.74 -2.32 16.20
CA VAL A 144 9.06 -1.21 15.48
C VAL A 144 9.94 0.04 15.37
N GLN A 145 10.91 0.22 16.27
CA GLN A 145 11.82 1.37 16.23
C GLN A 145 12.86 1.26 15.13
N ALA A 146 13.24 0.03 14.76
CA ALA A 146 14.18 -0.22 13.71
C ALA A 146 13.53 -0.33 12.31
N LEU A 147 12.21 -0.55 12.26
CA LEU A 147 11.43 -0.73 11.05
C LEU A 147 11.12 0.63 10.39
#